data_bfd95f403c1beb4fbcaf678167017dd4
#
_entry.id   bfd95f403c1beb4fbcaf678167017dd4
#
_cell.length_a   1.000
_cell.length_b   1.000
_cell.length_c   1.000
_cell.angle_alpha   90.00
_cell.angle_beta   90.00
_cell.angle_gamma   90.00
#
_symmetry.space_group_name_H-M   'P 1'
#
loop_
_entity.id
_entity.type
_entity.pdbx_description
1 polymer ?
#
loop_
_entity_poly.entity_id
_entity_poly.type
_entity_poly.pdbx_seq_one_letter_code
_entity_poly.pdbx_strand_id
1 'polypeptide(L)'
;MQLTDLQDNNLLYQGIFTEYPSYIATGEPFEVITMVVVDNNNDNITIDHFNTEVYVKDNTALNPVWEKWSSTQSLFLERSNALRYEIRLNENERYEIKFGNNVNGKKLNPGDEVAIYYLKSNGPQGEVGPGLLNNNQLFFFSSNRFNQIKTDTTPINLNVISRQQAQQITFSNIDPSTPFTPREPVADIKNNATNTFRSQYRLITTDDYENYVKRNYSNIIGSIKVANNWDYISGHQKYFFDLGLDKPNLNSRVLFNQVKFADACNFNNVYIYAVPRLEKLTSLTTRANYLNAAQKQLITNDLYNIKLTTAETIINDPVYVTVDVGVRAPGESLAPSISDNSYIEITRDVTAKRNPQTIKQQVYEIFRQYFATTNDNLGSLISLTNISNSILALEGVTDVNTKRVENGITYVAPGISVLIYNPVYPYDDIQVTSQDIQLPYFKFPFLNNLLDFASKVRVVTPSIQTLQKEY
;
A
#
# COMPACT_ATOMS: atom_id res chain seq x y z
N MET A 1 22.15 13.38 29.31
CA MET A 1 21.64 13.68 27.96
C MET A 1 20.30 12.98 27.88
N GLN A 2 19.21 13.72 28.03
CA GLN A 2 17.86 13.17 27.80
C GLN A 2 17.71 12.99 26.28
N LEU A 3 17.53 11.77 25.83
CA LEU A 3 17.18 11.44 24.44
C LEU A 3 15.70 11.79 24.18
N THR A 4 15.30 12.99 24.51
CA THR A 4 13.92 13.48 24.33
C THR A 4 13.62 13.91 22.90
N ASP A 5 14.60 13.90 22.00
CA ASP A 5 14.46 14.39 20.62
C ASP A 5 14.67 13.31 19.54
N LEU A 6 14.54 12.03 19.86
CA LEU A 6 14.34 11.01 18.82
C LEU A 6 12.85 10.99 18.43
N GLN A 7 12.31 12.13 18.00
CA GLN A 7 11.07 12.19 17.23
C GLN A 7 11.30 11.82 15.75
N ASP A 8 12.48 11.32 15.42
CA ASP A 8 12.72 10.72 14.12
C ASP A 8 11.89 9.44 14.04
N ASN A 9 10.99 9.40 13.06
CA ASN A 9 10.20 8.23 12.70
C ASN A 9 11.14 7.12 12.25
N ASN A 10 11.78 6.44 13.19
CA ASN A 10 12.68 5.34 12.88
C ASN A 10 11.84 4.12 12.49
N LEU A 11 12.14 3.54 11.34
CA LEU A 11 11.58 2.27 10.92
C LEU A 11 12.16 1.18 11.81
N LEU A 12 11.27 0.43 12.48
CA LEU A 12 11.62 -0.78 13.21
C LEU A 12 11.28 -1.99 12.36
N TYR A 13 12.19 -2.93 12.29
CA TYR A 13 12.01 -4.19 11.57
C TYR A 13 11.79 -5.33 12.54
N GLN A 14 10.75 -6.13 12.30
CA GLN A 14 10.49 -7.33 13.08
C GLN A 14 11.39 -8.46 12.60
N GLY A 15 12.12 -9.08 13.50
CA GLY A 15 12.94 -10.24 13.18
C GLY A 15 14.18 -10.38 14.07
N ILE A 16 14.95 -11.43 13.79
CA ILE A 16 16.23 -11.68 14.41
C ILE A 16 17.33 -11.44 13.39
N PHE A 17 18.22 -10.50 13.69
CA PHE A 17 19.39 -10.23 12.87
C PHE A 17 20.40 -11.37 13.08
N THR A 18 20.59 -12.18 12.05
CA THR A 18 21.35 -13.44 12.09
C THR A 18 22.58 -13.33 11.22
N GLU A 19 23.70 -13.82 11.72
CA GLU A 19 24.94 -13.94 10.97
C GLU A 19 24.95 -15.23 10.15
N TYR A 20 25.23 -15.10 8.84
CA TYR A 20 25.51 -16.25 7.99
C TYR A 20 26.94 -16.74 8.22
N PRO A 21 27.23 -18.05 8.09
CA PRO A 21 28.57 -18.56 8.22
C PRO A 21 29.60 -17.79 7.39
N SER A 22 30.76 -17.53 7.98
CA SER A 22 31.85 -16.80 7.36
C SER A 22 32.26 -17.41 6.01
N TYR A 23 32.46 -16.55 5.03
CA TYR A 23 32.95 -16.95 3.71
C TYR A 23 34.32 -16.36 3.46
N ILE A 24 35.25 -17.19 2.92
CA ILE A 24 36.56 -16.76 2.48
C ILE A 24 36.54 -16.71 0.96
N ALA A 25 36.81 -15.55 0.41
CA ALA A 25 36.75 -15.31 -1.04
C ALA A 25 37.84 -16.06 -1.79
N THR A 26 37.48 -16.59 -2.96
CA THR A 26 38.41 -17.22 -3.89
C THR A 26 39.09 -16.20 -4.80
N GLY A 27 38.45 -15.03 -4.95
CA GLY A 27 38.93 -13.98 -5.82
C GLY A 27 38.59 -14.15 -7.29
N GLU A 28 37.58 -14.95 -7.61
CA GLU A 28 37.11 -15.11 -8.98
C GLU A 28 36.28 -13.90 -9.44
N PRO A 29 36.33 -13.55 -10.73
CA PRO A 29 35.43 -12.51 -11.28
C PRO A 29 33.96 -12.91 -11.13
N PHE A 30 33.11 -11.98 -10.69
CA PHE A 30 31.71 -12.22 -10.45
C PHE A 30 31.44 -13.36 -9.45
N GLU A 31 32.27 -13.47 -8.44
CA GLU A 31 32.13 -14.48 -7.38
C GLU A 31 30.74 -14.41 -6.75
N VAL A 32 30.14 -15.59 -6.56
CA VAL A 32 28.78 -15.73 -6.05
C VAL A 32 28.78 -16.55 -4.76
N ILE A 33 28.20 -16.00 -3.70
CA ILE A 33 27.95 -16.71 -2.46
C ILE A 33 26.48 -17.12 -2.44
N THR A 34 26.20 -18.42 -2.47
CA THR A 34 24.85 -18.96 -2.35
C THR A 34 24.51 -19.18 -0.90
N MET A 35 23.54 -18.42 -0.38
CA MET A 35 23.07 -18.56 1.00
C MET A 35 22.04 -19.69 1.08
N VAL A 36 22.32 -20.66 1.96
CA VAL A 36 21.36 -21.72 2.31
C VAL A 36 20.81 -21.41 3.69
N VAL A 37 19.62 -20.84 3.75
CA VAL A 37 18.93 -20.53 5.00
C VAL A 37 17.72 -21.46 5.10
N VAL A 38 17.79 -22.40 6.03
CA VAL A 38 16.77 -23.44 6.18
C VAL A 38 16.19 -23.43 7.60
N ASP A 39 15.00 -23.96 7.75
CA ASP A 39 14.38 -24.22 9.05
C ASP A 39 14.83 -25.56 9.66
N ASN A 40 14.20 -25.93 10.77
CA ASN A 40 14.48 -27.21 11.45
C ASN A 40 14.08 -28.45 10.63
N ASN A 41 13.23 -28.27 9.61
CA ASN A 41 12.76 -29.32 8.70
C ASN A 41 13.60 -29.40 7.41
N ASN A 42 14.62 -28.55 7.29
CA ASN A 42 15.46 -28.38 6.10
C ASN A 42 14.73 -27.73 4.91
N ASP A 43 13.62 -27.03 5.17
CA ASP A 43 12.90 -26.21 4.17
C ASP A 43 13.53 -24.82 4.06
N ASN A 44 13.62 -24.28 2.81
CA ASN A 44 14.17 -22.94 2.60
C ASN A 44 13.32 -21.88 3.28
N ILE A 45 13.97 -21.00 4.05
CA ILE A 45 13.33 -19.87 4.71
C ILE A 45 13.48 -18.63 3.86
N THR A 46 12.39 -17.88 3.68
CA THR A 46 12.42 -16.53 3.11
C THR A 46 12.99 -15.56 4.12
N ILE A 47 14.02 -14.82 3.74
CA ILE A 47 14.62 -13.74 4.52
C ILE A 47 14.17 -12.39 3.99
N ASP A 48 14.27 -11.36 4.82
CA ASP A 48 14.14 -10.00 4.34
C ASP A 48 15.45 -9.56 3.64
N HIS A 49 15.47 -9.68 2.31
CA HIS A 49 16.64 -9.37 1.50
C HIS A 49 16.96 -7.87 1.43
N PHE A 50 16.02 -6.99 1.75
CA PHE A 50 16.26 -5.54 1.85
C PHE A 50 17.10 -5.18 3.08
N ASN A 51 17.01 -5.99 4.14
CA ASN A 51 17.77 -5.82 5.38
C ASN A 51 18.94 -6.80 5.46
N THR A 52 19.60 -7.05 4.33
CA THR A 52 20.84 -7.81 4.28
C THR A 52 22.02 -6.85 4.31
N GLU A 53 22.94 -7.05 5.25
CA GLU A 53 24.17 -6.29 5.35
C GLU A 53 25.36 -7.18 5.00
N VAL A 54 26.23 -6.69 4.12
CA VAL A 54 27.46 -7.38 3.69
C VAL A 54 28.67 -6.54 4.07
N TYR A 55 29.60 -7.16 4.75
CA TYR A 55 30.86 -6.56 5.14
C TYR A 55 32.00 -7.41 4.59
N VAL A 56 33.02 -6.76 4.07
CA VAL A 56 34.21 -7.42 3.52
C VAL A 56 35.44 -6.88 4.24
N LYS A 57 36.31 -7.80 4.64
CA LYS A 57 37.60 -7.49 5.22
C LYS A 57 38.69 -7.90 4.25
N ASP A 58 39.39 -6.91 3.71
CA ASP A 58 40.53 -7.13 2.82
C ASP A 58 41.75 -7.57 3.64
N ASN A 59 41.98 -8.87 3.69
CA ASN A 59 43.09 -9.45 4.42
C ASN A 59 44.45 -9.23 3.73
N THR A 60 44.48 -8.67 2.52
CA THR A 60 45.72 -8.29 1.83
C THR A 60 46.18 -6.87 2.19
N ALA A 61 45.35 -6.07 2.82
CA ALA A 61 45.67 -4.73 3.26
C ALA A 61 46.61 -4.74 4.46
N LEU A 62 47.46 -3.69 4.58
CA LEU A 62 48.37 -3.54 5.71
C LEU A 62 47.68 -3.45 7.06
N ASN A 63 46.50 -2.87 7.11
CA ASN A 63 45.62 -2.80 8.28
C ASN A 63 44.22 -3.30 7.86
N PRO A 64 43.94 -4.61 7.97
CA PRO A 64 42.66 -5.15 7.56
C PRO A 64 41.53 -4.62 8.45
N VAL A 65 40.58 -3.91 7.85
CA VAL A 65 39.35 -3.40 8.49
C VAL A 65 38.12 -3.92 7.75
N TRP A 66 36.99 -3.99 8.46
CA TRP A 66 35.75 -4.34 7.86
C TRP A 66 35.15 -3.13 7.11
N GLU A 67 34.85 -3.31 5.83
CA GLU A 67 34.18 -2.31 5.00
C GLU A 67 32.76 -2.76 4.68
N LYS A 68 31.77 -1.88 4.87
CA LYS A 68 30.38 -2.15 4.49
C LYS A 68 30.21 -1.97 2.99
N TRP A 69 29.71 -3.00 2.32
CA TRP A 69 29.30 -2.94 0.92
C TRP A 69 27.79 -2.71 0.85
N SER A 70 27.33 -2.03 -0.21
CA SER A 70 25.92 -1.72 -0.40
C SER A 70 25.34 -2.54 -1.54
N SER A 71 24.06 -2.90 -1.43
CA SER A 71 23.35 -3.60 -2.51
C SER A 71 23.14 -2.71 -3.73
N THR A 72 23.12 -3.32 -4.90
CA THR A 72 22.76 -2.69 -6.18
C THR A 72 21.78 -3.57 -6.94
N GLN A 73 20.99 -2.97 -7.80
CA GLN A 73 20.07 -3.72 -8.67
C GLN A 73 20.82 -4.45 -9.80
N SER A 74 21.94 -3.88 -10.26
CA SER A 74 22.78 -4.51 -11.27
C SER A 74 24.21 -4.01 -11.17
N LEU A 75 25.15 -4.93 -11.07
CA LEU A 75 26.58 -4.64 -11.09
C LEU A 75 27.04 -4.02 -12.42
N PHE A 76 26.32 -4.28 -13.51
CA PHE A 76 26.65 -3.70 -14.82
C PHE A 76 26.48 -2.18 -14.89
N LEU A 77 25.79 -1.58 -13.92
CA LEU A 77 25.62 -0.13 -13.80
C LEU A 77 26.67 0.51 -12.91
N GLU A 78 27.52 -0.28 -12.26
CA GLU A 78 28.47 0.19 -11.26
C GLU A 78 29.88 0.41 -11.84
N ARG A 79 30.60 1.34 -11.20
CA ARG A 79 32.01 1.63 -11.53
C ARG A 79 32.93 0.51 -11.03
N SER A 80 34.10 0.37 -11.63
CA SER A 80 35.07 -0.70 -11.35
C SER A 80 35.50 -0.84 -9.89
N ASN A 81 35.51 0.25 -9.12
CA ASN A 81 35.94 0.28 -7.72
C ASN A 81 34.76 0.41 -6.72
N ALA A 82 33.51 0.36 -7.18
CA ALA A 82 32.37 0.51 -6.33
C ALA A 82 32.19 -0.71 -5.39
N LEU A 83 32.06 -0.45 -4.09
CA LEU A 83 31.82 -1.46 -3.05
C LEU A 83 30.35 -1.87 -3.09
N ARG A 84 30.00 -2.67 -4.11
CA ARG A 84 28.63 -3.06 -4.40
C ARG A 84 28.50 -4.55 -4.55
N TYR A 85 27.35 -5.07 -4.16
CA TYR A 85 26.95 -6.45 -4.42
C TYR A 85 25.54 -6.48 -4.97
N GLU A 86 25.24 -7.50 -5.75
CA GLU A 86 23.89 -7.80 -6.25
C GLU A 86 23.34 -8.98 -5.46
N ILE A 87 22.10 -8.87 -4.97
CA ILE A 87 21.39 -9.96 -4.32
C ILE A 87 20.22 -10.38 -5.20
N ARG A 88 20.06 -11.69 -5.39
CA ARG A 88 18.97 -12.27 -6.18
C ARG A 88 18.55 -13.63 -5.62
N LEU A 89 17.35 -14.05 -5.96
CA LEU A 89 16.84 -15.38 -5.68
C LEU A 89 17.09 -16.27 -6.90
N ASN A 90 17.71 -17.44 -6.70
CA ASN A 90 17.94 -18.40 -7.78
C ASN A 90 16.74 -19.35 -7.97
N GLU A 91 16.83 -20.23 -8.96
CA GLU A 91 15.77 -21.20 -9.31
C GLU A 91 15.44 -22.17 -8.16
N ASN A 92 16.39 -22.42 -7.27
CA ASN A 92 16.24 -23.30 -6.10
C ASN A 92 15.74 -22.53 -4.85
N GLU A 93 15.23 -21.31 -5.03
CA GLU A 93 14.75 -20.44 -3.95
C GLU A 93 15.83 -20.10 -2.90
N ARG A 94 17.09 -20.02 -3.33
CA ARG A 94 18.22 -19.63 -2.50
C ARG A 94 18.70 -18.24 -2.87
N TYR A 95 19.09 -17.46 -1.90
CA TYR A 95 19.65 -16.13 -2.13
C TYR A 95 21.10 -16.24 -2.58
N GLU A 96 21.43 -15.53 -3.64
CA GLU A 96 22.78 -15.41 -4.18
C GLU A 96 23.27 -13.98 -4.03
N ILE A 97 24.44 -13.82 -3.40
CA ILE A 97 25.15 -12.54 -3.30
C ILE A 97 26.29 -12.58 -4.29
N LYS A 98 26.23 -11.71 -5.29
CA LYS A 98 27.20 -11.64 -6.38
C LYS A 98 28.04 -10.38 -6.27
N PHE A 99 29.35 -10.51 -6.43
CA PHE A 99 30.31 -9.42 -6.39
C PHE A 99 30.75 -9.03 -7.79
N GLY A 100 31.53 -7.92 -7.91
CA GLY A 100 31.99 -7.41 -9.19
C GLY A 100 33.17 -8.17 -9.80
N ASN A 101 33.72 -7.59 -10.87
CA ASN A 101 34.87 -8.13 -11.59
C ASN A 101 35.99 -7.11 -11.84
N ASN A 102 35.99 -5.97 -11.11
CA ASN A 102 36.87 -4.81 -11.32
C ASN A 102 36.64 -4.02 -12.62
N VAL A 103 35.57 -4.37 -13.37
CA VAL A 103 35.03 -3.55 -14.48
C VAL A 103 33.64 -3.07 -14.05
N ASN A 104 32.85 -3.98 -13.58
CA ASN A 104 31.48 -3.76 -13.10
C ASN A 104 31.44 -4.08 -11.60
N GLY A 105 31.70 -3.08 -10.75
CA GLY A 105 31.87 -3.25 -9.31
C GLY A 105 33.22 -3.85 -8.91
N LYS A 106 33.64 -3.59 -7.67
CA LYS A 106 34.89 -4.14 -7.11
C LYS A 106 34.79 -5.66 -6.96
N LYS A 107 35.84 -6.34 -7.33
CA LYS A 107 36.00 -7.79 -7.15
C LYS A 107 36.58 -8.07 -5.75
N LEU A 108 36.22 -9.20 -5.15
CA LEU A 108 36.87 -9.72 -3.94
C LEU A 108 38.32 -10.15 -4.25
N ASN A 109 39.25 -9.94 -3.33
CA ASN A 109 40.59 -10.50 -3.44
C ASN A 109 40.62 -11.93 -2.87
N PRO A 110 41.52 -12.79 -3.35
CA PRO A 110 41.69 -14.11 -2.73
C PRO A 110 42.04 -13.99 -1.25
N GLY A 111 41.28 -14.66 -0.40
CA GLY A 111 41.48 -14.62 1.05
C GLY A 111 40.74 -13.51 1.79
N ASP A 112 39.99 -12.64 1.09
CA ASP A 112 39.08 -11.69 1.74
C ASP A 112 38.04 -12.44 2.58
N GLU A 113 37.78 -11.91 3.77
CA GLU A 113 36.74 -12.44 4.64
C GLU A 113 35.43 -11.70 4.44
N VAL A 114 34.36 -12.43 4.14
CA VAL A 114 33.02 -11.87 3.93
C VAL A 114 32.09 -12.24 5.07
N ALA A 115 31.51 -11.24 5.71
CA ALA A 115 30.49 -11.40 6.74
C ALA A 115 29.14 -10.91 6.21
N ILE A 116 28.14 -11.79 6.29
CA ILE A 116 26.80 -11.53 5.82
C ILE A 116 25.84 -11.60 7.00
N TYR A 117 25.08 -10.54 7.22
CA TYR A 117 24.01 -10.48 8.19
C TYR A 117 22.69 -10.32 7.49
N TYR A 118 21.71 -11.07 7.90
CA TYR A 118 20.35 -11.00 7.34
C TYR A 118 19.30 -11.00 8.42
N LEU A 119 18.15 -10.42 8.13
CA LEU A 119 17.01 -10.39 9.02
C LEU A 119 16.11 -11.61 8.77
N LYS A 120 16.00 -12.47 9.80
CA LYS A 120 15.05 -13.58 9.81
C LYS A 120 13.76 -13.09 10.46
N SER A 121 12.73 -12.84 9.66
CA SER A 121 11.40 -12.44 10.12
C SER A 121 10.53 -13.64 10.44
N ASN A 122 9.53 -13.45 11.31
CA ASN A 122 8.51 -14.47 11.60
C ASN A 122 7.35 -14.44 10.59
N GLY A 123 7.44 -13.65 9.53
CA GLY A 123 6.42 -13.52 8.50
C GLY A 123 5.07 -13.06 9.10
N PRO A 124 3.94 -13.69 8.70
CA PRO A 124 2.60 -13.29 9.18
C PRO A 124 2.45 -13.31 10.71
N GLN A 125 3.18 -14.20 11.38
CA GLN A 125 3.14 -14.32 12.85
C GLN A 125 3.91 -13.20 13.57
N GLY A 126 4.68 -12.42 12.82
CA GLY A 126 5.43 -11.27 13.33
C GLY A 126 4.68 -9.96 13.28
N GLU A 127 3.44 -9.95 12.80
CA GLU A 127 2.63 -8.73 12.73
C GLU A 127 2.28 -8.22 14.13
N VAL A 128 2.44 -6.90 14.30
CA VAL A 128 2.26 -6.23 15.59
C VAL A 128 1.19 -5.16 15.45
N GLY A 129 0.17 -5.24 16.31
CA GLY A 129 -0.88 -4.22 16.36
C GLY A 129 -0.40 -2.89 16.97
N PRO A 130 -1.17 -1.82 16.82
CA PRO A 130 -0.83 -0.52 17.39
C PRO A 130 -0.77 -0.59 18.91
N GLY A 131 0.24 0.05 19.49
CA GLY A 131 0.44 0.14 20.94
C GLY A 131 0.98 -1.11 21.62
N LEU A 132 1.14 -2.24 20.92
CA LEU A 132 1.62 -3.51 21.54
C LEU A 132 3.10 -3.49 21.92
N LEU A 133 3.90 -2.59 21.33
CA LEU A 133 5.31 -2.40 21.69
C LEU A 133 5.51 -1.34 22.77
N ASN A 134 4.45 -0.71 23.24
CA ASN A 134 4.56 0.35 24.24
C ASN A 134 5.18 -0.16 25.54
N ASN A 135 6.14 0.60 26.07
CA ASN A 135 6.87 0.33 27.32
C ASN A 135 7.77 -0.91 27.27
N ASN A 136 8.01 -1.52 26.12
CA ASN A 136 9.03 -2.55 26.01
C ASN A 136 10.43 -1.95 26.11
N GLN A 137 11.31 -2.64 26.83
CA GLN A 137 12.70 -2.21 27.01
C GLN A 137 13.59 -2.69 25.86
N LEU A 138 14.61 -1.91 25.58
CA LEU A 138 15.61 -2.25 24.57
C LEU A 138 16.61 -3.25 25.13
N PHE A 139 16.79 -4.38 24.42
CA PHE A 139 17.84 -5.36 24.70
C PHE A 139 18.87 -5.38 23.58
N PHE A 140 20.15 -5.24 23.91
CA PHE A 140 21.23 -5.38 22.95
C PHE A 140 21.77 -6.79 22.96
N PHE A 141 21.74 -7.43 21.79
CA PHE A 141 22.48 -8.65 21.54
C PHE A 141 23.71 -8.28 20.69
N SER A 142 24.90 -8.58 21.18
CA SER A 142 26.10 -8.35 20.39
C SER A 142 26.98 -9.60 20.41
N SER A 143 27.39 -10.05 19.22
CA SER A 143 28.52 -10.94 19.07
C SER A 143 29.83 -10.13 19.07
N ASN A 144 30.93 -10.72 19.48
CA ASN A 144 32.23 -10.04 19.44
C ASN A 144 32.62 -9.62 18.03
N ARG A 145 32.28 -10.43 17.02
CA ARG A 145 32.51 -10.12 15.60
C ARG A 145 31.68 -8.96 15.12
N PHE A 146 30.39 -8.92 15.44
CA PHE A 146 29.52 -7.81 15.08
C PHE A 146 30.01 -6.49 15.69
N ASN A 147 30.47 -6.51 16.94
CA ASN A 147 31.04 -5.34 17.60
C ASN A 147 32.32 -4.86 16.90
N GLN A 148 33.21 -5.78 16.50
CA GLN A 148 34.40 -5.44 15.74
C GLN A 148 34.05 -4.81 14.40
N ILE A 149 33.11 -5.39 13.65
CA ILE A 149 32.64 -4.86 12.37
C ILE A 149 32.08 -3.45 12.55
N LYS A 150 31.24 -3.23 13.55
CA LYS A 150 30.67 -1.90 13.81
C LYS A 150 31.73 -0.89 14.24
N THR A 151 32.73 -1.34 14.97
CA THR A 151 33.87 -0.48 15.36
C THR A 151 34.69 -0.05 14.15
N ASP A 152 34.93 -0.95 13.21
CA ASP A 152 35.71 -0.66 12.01
C ASP A 152 34.95 0.23 11.01
N THR A 153 33.63 0.03 10.84
CA THR A 153 32.81 0.73 9.85
C THR A 153 32.26 2.07 10.32
N THR A 154 32.12 2.28 11.61
CA THR A 154 31.72 3.54 12.23
C THR A 154 32.85 4.04 13.11
N PRO A 155 33.74 4.96 12.63
CA PRO A 155 34.74 5.57 13.48
C PRO A 155 34.05 6.28 14.64
N ILE A 156 34.36 5.80 15.84
CA ILE A 156 33.52 5.96 17.01
C ILE A 156 33.68 7.34 17.64
N ASN A 157 32.60 8.10 17.62
CA ASN A 157 32.14 8.81 18.79
C ASN A 157 30.78 8.24 19.31
N LEU A 158 30.53 6.98 19.14
CA LEU A 158 29.47 6.30 19.86
C LEU A 158 29.90 6.27 21.32
N ASN A 159 29.42 7.24 22.10
CA ASN A 159 29.21 7.03 23.52
C ASN A 159 28.43 5.74 23.62
N VAL A 160 29.12 4.64 23.92
CA VAL A 160 28.50 3.33 24.09
C VAL A 160 27.42 3.53 25.12
N ILE A 161 26.15 3.50 24.67
CA ILE A 161 25.00 3.55 25.57
C ILE A 161 25.23 2.38 26.53
N SER A 162 25.49 2.69 27.78
CA SER A 162 25.71 1.65 28.79
C SER A 162 24.45 0.77 28.85
N ARG A 163 24.62 -0.51 29.23
CA ARG A 163 23.47 -1.43 29.36
C ARG A 163 22.38 -0.86 30.27
N GLN A 164 22.74 -0.07 31.26
CA GLN A 164 21.83 0.60 32.17
C GLN A 164 21.09 1.78 31.48
N GLN A 165 21.74 2.50 30.59
CA GLN A 165 21.10 3.57 29.79
C GLN A 165 20.18 2.99 28.72
N ALA A 166 20.53 1.84 28.13
CA ALA A 166 19.68 1.14 27.19
C ALA A 166 18.37 0.64 27.82
N GLN A 167 18.40 0.22 29.06
CA GLN A 167 17.21 -0.21 29.80
C GLN A 167 16.24 0.94 30.09
N GLN A 168 16.66 2.20 29.93
CA GLN A 168 15.82 3.38 30.07
C GLN A 168 15.13 3.79 28.75
N ILE A 169 15.53 3.19 27.63
CA ILE A 169 14.92 3.44 26.33
C ILE A 169 13.69 2.55 26.19
N THR A 170 12.54 3.16 26.04
CA THR A 170 11.27 2.46 25.78
C THR A 170 10.80 2.76 24.37
N PHE A 171 10.14 1.79 23.77
CA PHE A 171 9.50 1.93 22.48
C PHE A 171 8.02 2.18 22.62
N SER A 172 7.49 2.94 21.68
CA SER A 172 6.06 3.13 21.48
C SER A 172 5.77 3.06 19.99
N ASN A 173 4.87 2.19 19.59
CA ASN A 173 4.36 2.15 18.24
C ASN A 173 2.93 2.70 18.20
N ILE A 174 2.74 3.78 17.48
CA ILE A 174 1.42 4.41 17.28
C ILE A 174 0.67 3.63 16.19
N ASP A 175 1.40 3.23 15.14
CA ASP A 175 0.87 2.53 13.98
C ASP A 175 1.10 1.01 14.09
N PRO A 176 0.26 0.18 13.48
CA PRO A 176 0.52 -1.25 13.37
C PRO A 176 1.74 -1.50 12.47
N SER A 177 2.32 -2.69 12.56
CA SER A 177 3.33 -3.13 11.60
C SER A 177 2.73 -3.20 10.18
N THR A 178 3.58 -3.08 9.16
CA THR A 178 3.15 -3.39 7.80
C THR A 178 2.79 -4.87 7.69
N PRO A 179 1.68 -5.21 6.99
CA PRO A 179 1.30 -6.59 6.82
C PRO A 179 2.35 -7.38 6.03
N PHE A 180 2.45 -8.65 6.31
CA PHE A 180 3.31 -9.56 5.57
C PHE A 180 2.88 -9.66 4.11
N THR A 181 3.83 -9.55 3.19
CA THR A 181 3.59 -9.76 1.77
C THR A 181 4.19 -11.10 1.36
N PRO A 182 3.36 -12.05 0.89
CA PRO A 182 3.87 -13.31 0.38
C PRO A 182 4.68 -13.08 -0.90
N ARG A 183 5.44 -14.09 -1.31
CA ARG A 183 6.16 -14.10 -2.58
C ARG A 183 5.24 -13.74 -3.73
N GLU A 184 5.73 -12.90 -4.65
CA GLU A 184 4.99 -12.50 -5.85
C GLU A 184 4.64 -13.74 -6.72
N PRO A 185 3.36 -13.95 -7.06
CA PRO A 185 2.93 -15.05 -7.91
C PRO A 185 3.53 -14.96 -9.32
N VAL A 186 3.77 -16.09 -9.96
CA VAL A 186 4.34 -16.13 -11.33
C VAL A 186 3.47 -15.36 -12.35
N ALA A 187 2.16 -15.32 -12.15
CA ALA A 187 1.25 -14.55 -12.99
C ALA A 187 1.52 -13.03 -12.88
N ASP A 188 1.74 -12.54 -11.67
CA ASP A 188 2.05 -11.13 -11.43
C ASP A 188 3.44 -10.77 -11.96
N ILE A 189 4.43 -11.65 -11.80
CA ILE A 189 5.76 -11.49 -12.39
C ILE A 189 5.65 -11.35 -13.92
N LYS A 190 4.85 -12.20 -14.59
CA LYS A 190 4.66 -12.12 -16.05
C LYS A 190 4.00 -10.82 -16.49
N ASN A 191 3.00 -10.35 -15.73
CA ASN A 191 2.30 -9.09 -16.02
C ASN A 191 3.21 -7.88 -15.80
N ASN A 192 3.99 -7.89 -14.72
CA ASN A 192 4.86 -6.78 -14.33
C ASN A 192 6.16 -6.73 -15.14
N ALA A 193 6.67 -7.87 -15.63
CA ALA A 193 7.93 -7.95 -16.39
C ALA A 193 7.92 -7.06 -17.63
N THR A 194 6.82 -7.04 -18.38
CA THR A 194 6.69 -6.22 -19.59
C THR A 194 6.77 -4.73 -19.27
N ASN A 195 6.10 -4.28 -18.21
CA ASN A 195 6.10 -2.89 -17.78
C ASN A 195 7.48 -2.48 -17.25
N THR A 196 8.13 -3.35 -16.47
CA THR A 196 9.50 -3.14 -15.98
C THR A 196 10.51 -3.01 -17.12
N PHE A 197 10.39 -3.86 -18.14
CA PHE A 197 11.26 -3.78 -19.32
C PHE A 197 11.04 -2.49 -20.11
N ARG A 198 9.77 -2.07 -20.28
CA ARG A 198 9.43 -0.83 -21.00
C ARG A 198 9.94 0.42 -20.31
N SER A 199 9.85 0.49 -19.00
CA SER A 199 10.31 1.64 -18.23
C SER A 199 11.84 1.79 -18.19
N GLN A 200 12.60 0.71 -18.49
CA GLN A 200 14.08 0.68 -18.42
C GLN A 200 14.63 1.26 -17.10
N TYR A 201 13.92 1.04 -15.99
CA TYR A 201 14.22 1.63 -14.68
C TYR A 201 14.24 3.18 -14.67
N ARG A 202 13.47 3.81 -15.54
CA ARG A 202 13.28 5.25 -15.57
C ARG A 202 11.80 5.58 -15.38
N LEU A 203 11.51 6.59 -14.58
CA LEU A 203 10.14 7.03 -14.35
C LEU A 203 9.88 8.25 -15.22
N ILE A 204 9.17 8.07 -16.33
CA ILE A 204 8.88 9.11 -17.32
C ILE A 204 7.38 9.39 -17.37
N THR A 205 6.56 8.36 -17.40
CA THR A 205 5.10 8.47 -17.48
C THR A 205 4.46 8.25 -16.11
N THR A 206 3.21 8.69 -15.93
CA THR A 206 2.42 8.42 -14.71
C THR A 206 2.32 6.93 -14.42
N ASP A 207 2.15 6.11 -15.46
CA ASP A 207 2.06 4.66 -15.37
C ASP A 207 3.39 4.03 -14.88
N ASP A 208 4.55 4.59 -15.24
CA ASP A 208 5.83 4.11 -14.73
C ASP A 208 5.92 4.28 -13.21
N TYR A 209 5.47 5.44 -12.69
CA TYR A 209 5.42 5.69 -11.25
C TYR A 209 4.43 4.77 -10.56
N GLU A 210 3.20 4.61 -11.09
CA GLU A 210 2.19 3.71 -10.52
C GLU A 210 2.72 2.27 -10.44
N ASN A 211 3.25 1.75 -11.54
CA ASN A 211 3.76 0.39 -11.63
C ASN A 211 4.96 0.16 -10.72
N TYR A 212 5.89 1.12 -10.67
CA TYR A 212 7.07 1.02 -9.81
C TYR A 212 6.70 0.97 -8.34
N VAL A 213 5.90 1.93 -7.88
CA VAL A 213 5.50 2.02 -6.47
C VAL A 213 4.60 0.84 -6.08
N LYS A 214 3.65 0.45 -6.92
CA LYS A 214 2.78 -0.70 -6.68
C LYS A 214 3.58 -2.00 -6.54
N ARG A 215 4.58 -2.21 -7.38
CA ARG A 215 5.42 -3.41 -7.33
C ARG A 215 6.32 -3.45 -6.09
N ASN A 216 7.03 -2.35 -5.80
CA ASN A 216 8.04 -2.34 -4.76
C ASN A 216 7.45 -2.17 -3.35
N TYR A 217 6.25 -1.61 -3.24
CA TYR A 217 5.58 -1.30 -1.97
C TYR A 217 4.20 -1.97 -1.84
N SER A 218 3.98 -3.10 -2.51
CA SER A 218 2.71 -3.87 -2.46
C SER A 218 2.35 -4.35 -1.06
N ASN A 219 3.32 -4.45 -0.16
CA ASN A 219 3.11 -4.75 1.26
C ASN A 219 2.55 -3.57 2.05
N ILE A 220 2.83 -2.34 1.63
CA ILE A 220 2.42 -1.11 2.31
C ILE A 220 1.19 -0.50 1.63
N ILE A 221 1.15 -0.55 0.29
CA ILE A 221 0.17 0.14 -0.55
C ILE A 221 -0.80 -0.88 -1.14
N GLY A 222 -2.10 -0.65 -0.93
CA GLY A 222 -3.17 -1.44 -1.52
C GLY A 222 -3.64 -0.88 -2.86
N SER A 223 -3.72 0.46 -2.97
CA SER A 223 -4.14 1.14 -4.19
C SER A 223 -3.34 2.42 -4.38
N ILE A 224 -3.00 2.73 -5.62
CA ILE A 224 -2.22 3.92 -5.98
C ILE A 224 -2.78 4.56 -7.24
N LYS A 225 -2.69 5.89 -7.30
CA LYS A 225 -2.94 6.68 -8.51
C LYS A 225 -1.94 7.82 -8.60
N VAL A 226 -1.42 8.03 -9.79
CA VAL A 226 -0.46 9.10 -10.06
C VAL A 226 -1.07 10.10 -11.03
N ALA A 227 -1.00 11.36 -10.66
CA ALA A 227 -1.44 12.47 -11.47
C ALA A 227 -0.27 13.38 -11.81
N ASN A 228 -0.22 13.86 -13.03
CA ASN A 228 0.72 14.90 -13.41
C ASN A 228 0.18 16.29 -13.00
N ASN A 229 0.98 17.31 -13.18
CA ASN A 229 0.59 18.67 -12.81
C ASN A 229 -0.65 19.17 -13.57
N TRP A 230 -0.82 18.76 -14.83
CA TRP A 230 -1.98 19.12 -15.62
C TRP A 230 -3.28 18.51 -15.08
N ASP A 231 -3.26 17.22 -14.75
CA ASP A 231 -4.42 16.51 -14.19
C ASP A 231 -4.77 17.07 -12.81
N TYR A 232 -3.77 17.39 -11.99
CA TYR A 232 -3.95 18.01 -10.68
C TYR A 232 -4.63 19.37 -10.79
N ILE A 233 -4.16 20.26 -11.66
CA ILE A 233 -4.75 21.58 -11.90
C ILE A 233 -6.17 21.44 -12.46
N SER A 234 -6.38 20.54 -13.43
CA SER A 234 -7.69 20.30 -14.03
C SER A 234 -8.71 19.80 -13.00
N GLY A 235 -8.28 18.92 -12.08
CA GLY A 235 -9.11 18.45 -10.97
C GLY A 235 -9.51 19.57 -10.00
N HIS A 236 -8.58 20.46 -9.66
CA HIS A 236 -8.84 21.64 -8.82
C HIS A 236 -9.79 22.62 -9.53
N GLN A 237 -9.59 22.87 -10.81
CA GLN A 237 -10.48 23.73 -11.58
C GLN A 237 -11.90 23.20 -11.59
N LYS A 238 -12.08 21.90 -11.84
CA LYS A 238 -13.38 21.25 -11.78
C LYS A 238 -14.03 21.41 -10.40
N TYR A 239 -13.27 21.24 -9.33
CA TYR A 239 -13.77 21.44 -7.97
C TYR A 239 -14.28 22.87 -7.74
N PHE A 240 -13.56 23.88 -8.20
CA PHE A 240 -14.03 25.27 -8.12
C PHE A 240 -15.28 25.53 -8.98
N PHE A 241 -15.37 24.89 -10.14
CA PHE A 241 -16.57 24.95 -10.99
C PHE A 241 -17.77 24.27 -10.31
N ASP A 242 -17.56 23.11 -9.72
CA ASP A 242 -18.61 22.35 -9.01
C ASP A 242 -19.12 23.12 -7.77
N LEU A 243 -18.30 23.97 -7.14
CA LEU A 243 -18.71 24.90 -6.08
C LEU A 243 -19.49 26.10 -6.58
N GLY A 244 -19.79 26.20 -7.89
CA GLY A 244 -20.53 27.32 -8.46
C GLY A 244 -19.76 28.65 -8.54
N LEU A 245 -18.43 28.60 -8.40
CA LEU A 245 -17.52 29.74 -8.56
C LEU A 245 -17.16 30.00 -10.03
N ASP A 246 -17.82 29.34 -10.94
CA ASP A 246 -17.52 29.29 -12.37
C ASP A 246 -18.16 30.38 -13.25
N LYS A 247 -18.86 31.35 -12.65
CA LYS A 247 -19.46 32.42 -13.46
C LYS A 247 -18.36 33.23 -14.16
N PRO A 248 -18.34 33.26 -15.47
CA PRO A 248 -17.28 33.89 -16.26
C PRO A 248 -17.41 35.42 -16.20
N ASN A 249 -17.14 36.01 -15.06
CA ASN A 249 -16.88 37.42 -14.95
C ASN A 249 -15.36 37.68 -14.96
N LEU A 250 -14.96 38.93 -15.15
CA LEU A 250 -13.55 39.32 -15.25
C LEU A 250 -12.72 38.88 -14.03
N ASN A 251 -13.36 38.81 -12.86
CA ASN A 251 -12.72 38.45 -11.60
C ASN A 251 -12.38 36.94 -11.55
N SER A 252 -13.15 36.08 -12.19
CA SER A 252 -12.85 34.65 -12.28
C SER A 252 -11.60 34.36 -13.12
N ARG A 253 -11.33 35.19 -14.13
CA ARG A 253 -10.10 35.08 -14.92
C ARG A 253 -8.85 35.45 -14.13
N VAL A 254 -8.97 36.42 -13.23
CA VAL A 254 -7.85 36.82 -12.36
C VAL A 254 -7.54 35.71 -11.34
N LEU A 255 -8.58 35.14 -10.71
CA LEU A 255 -8.44 34.02 -9.79
C LEU A 255 -7.88 32.78 -10.49
N PHE A 256 -8.41 32.45 -11.67
CA PHE A 256 -7.93 31.38 -12.52
C PHE A 256 -6.46 31.55 -12.88
N ASN A 257 -6.07 32.75 -13.30
CA ASN A 257 -4.68 33.04 -13.61
C ASN A 257 -3.80 33.03 -12.37
N GLN A 258 -4.29 33.50 -11.22
CA GLN A 258 -3.53 33.46 -9.96
C GLN A 258 -3.31 32.02 -9.48
N VAL A 259 -4.33 31.17 -9.51
CA VAL A 259 -4.18 29.73 -9.19
C VAL A 259 -3.23 29.07 -10.17
N LYS A 260 -3.39 29.33 -11.47
CA LYS A 260 -2.52 28.81 -12.52
C LYS A 260 -1.09 29.31 -12.40
N PHE A 261 -0.86 30.56 -11.97
CA PHE A 261 0.46 31.13 -11.76
C PHE A 261 1.08 30.68 -10.43
N ALA A 262 0.32 30.49 -9.38
CA ALA A 262 0.83 29.97 -8.11
C ALA A 262 1.37 28.54 -8.26
N ASP A 263 0.68 27.72 -9.08
CA ASP A 263 1.12 26.35 -9.41
C ASP A 263 2.13 26.31 -10.57
N ALA A 264 2.27 27.40 -11.34
CA ALA A 264 3.15 27.46 -12.51
C ALA A 264 4.66 27.37 -12.17
N CYS A 265 5.04 27.59 -10.93
CA CYS A 265 6.41 27.36 -10.47
C CYS A 265 6.74 25.87 -10.28
N ASN A 266 5.73 24.99 -10.35
CA ASN A 266 5.83 23.56 -10.08
C ASN A 266 5.45 22.72 -11.32
N PHE A 267 5.91 23.12 -12.50
CA PHE A 267 5.50 22.53 -13.78
C PHE A 267 5.71 21.03 -13.93
N ASN A 268 6.63 20.45 -13.16
CA ASN A 268 7.03 19.05 -13.30
C ASN A 268 6.70 18.21 -12.05
N ASN A 269 5.73 18.62 -11.26
CA ASN A 269 5.33 17.83 -10.11
C ASN A 269 4.57 16.59 -10.53
N VAL A 270 4.89 15.49 -9.85
CA VAL A 270 4.19 14.21 -9.95
C VAL A 270 3.52 13.96 -8.61
N TYR A 271 2.19 13.97 -8.61
CA TYR A 271 1.38 13.76 -7.41
C TYR A 271 0.99 12.30 -7.30
N ILE A 272 1.41 11.67 -6.21
CA ILE A 272 1.15 10.26 -5.93
C ILE A 272 0.12 10.18 -4.82
N TYR A 273 -1.03 9.58 -5.11
CA TYR A 273 -2.07 9.27 -4.13
C TYR A 273 -1.99 7.78 -3.82
N ALA A 274 -1.81 7.45 -2.56
CA ALA A 274 -1.63 6.07 -2.14
C ALA A 274 -2.54 5.72 -0.97
N VAL A 275 -3.27 4.63 -1.12
CA VAL A 275 -4.11 4.03 -0.06
C VAL A 275 -3.29 2.93 0.61
N PRO A 276 -3.10 2.95 1.93
CA PRO A 276 -2.42 1.87 2.64
C PRO A 276 -3.14 0.53 2.46
N ARG A 277 -2.38 -0.55 2.51
CA ARG A 277 -2.95 -1.89 2.55
C ARG A 277 -3.48 -2.18 3.94
N LEU A 278 -4.79 -2.18 4.08
CA LEU A 278 -5.47 -2.42 5.35
C LEU A 278 -6.35 -3.66 5.23
N GLU A 279 -6.33 -4.51 6.23
CA GLU A 279 -7.29 -5.63 6.30
C GLU A 279 -8.72 -5.14 6.58
N LYS A 280 -8.86 -4.08 7.37
CA LYS A 280 -10.15 -3.47 7.73
C LYS A 280 -9.99 -1.96 7.90
N LEU A 281 -10.79 -1.18 7.20
CA LEU A 281 -11.02 0.21 7.51
C LEU A 281 -11.90 0.31 8.76
N THR A 282 -11.29 0.50 9.92
CA THR A 282 -12.02 0.50 11.20
C THR A 282 -12.62 1.85 11.55
N SER A 283 -11.99 2.94 11.14
CA SER A 283 -12.48 4.31 11.33
C SER A 283 -11.69 5.26 10.44
N LEU A 284 -12.35 6.21 9.80
CA LEU A 284 -11.73 7.23 8.93
C LEU A 284 -10.87 8.25 9.64
N THR A 285 -11.01 8.33 10.95
CA THR A 285 -10.26 9.27 11.80
C THR A 285 -8.94 8.69 12.28
N THR A 286 -8.67 7.41 12.02
CA THR A 286 -7.43 6.77 12.47
C THR A 286 -6.27 7.05 11.52
N ARG A 287 -5.11 7.41 12.08
CA ARG A 287 -3.85 7.59 11.33
C ARG A 287 -3.47 6.36 10.49
N ALA A 288 -3.92 5.17 10.87
CA ALA A 288 -3.68 3.93 10.16
C ALA A 288 -4.24 3.91 8.73
N ASN A 289 -5.21 4.78 8.41
CA ASN A 289 -5.78 4.89 7.06
C ASN A 289 -4.91 5.68 6.08
N TYR A 290 -3.79 6.23 6.54
CA TYR A 290 -2.87 7.03 5.74
C TYR A 290 -1.44 6.53 5.88
N LEU A 291 -0.65 6.74 4.84
CA LEU A 291 0.79 6.49 4.95
C LEU A 291 1.39 7.43 5.98
N ASN A 292 2.20 6.88 6.87
CA ASN A 292 2.93 7.70 7.83
C ASN A 292 4.10 8.45 7.15
N ALA A 293 4.66 9.45 7.84
CA ALA A 293 5.72 10.28 7.29
C ALA A 293 6.97 9.48 6.89
N ALA A 294 7.33 8.45 7.67
CA ALA A 294 8.48 7.59 7.38
C ALA A 294 8.27 6.75 6.11
N GLN A 295 7.05 6.19 5.93
CA GLN A 295 6.69 5.46 4.72
C GLN A 295 6.71 6.36 3.48
N LYS A 296 6.16 7.58 3.58
CA LYS A 296 6.20 8.58 2.49
C LYS A 296 7.64 8.95 2.15
N GLN A 297 8.48 9.17 3.16
CA GLN A 297 9.89 9.51 2.96
C GLN A 297 10.68 8.35 2.33
N LEU A 298 10.44 7.12 2.76
CA LEU A 298 11.05 5.91 2.19
C LEU A 298 10.77 5.82 0.68
N ILE A 299 9.50 5.96 0.29
CA ILE A 299 9.09 5.92 -1.12
C ILE A 299 9.72 7.08 -1.89
N THR A 300 9.70 8.30 -1.34
CA THR A 300 10.28 9.49 -2.00
C THR A 300 11.77 9.34 -2.21
N ASN A 301 12.51 8.83 -1.23
CA ASN A 301 13.96 8.62 -1.33
C ASN A 301 14.30 7.57 -2.39
N ASP A 302 13.52 6.51 -2.49
CA ASP A 302 13.73 5.46 -3.49
C ASP A 302 13.44 5.96 -4.91
N LEU A 303 12.36 6.73 -5.08
CA LEU A 303 12.02 7.37 -6.36
C LEU A 303 13.07 8.40 -6.80
N TYR A 304 13.80 9.02 -5.87
CA TYR A 304 14.75 10.11 -6.16
C TYR A 304 15.83 9.71 -7.17
N ASN A 305 16.30 8.47 -7.12
CA ASN A 305 17.39 7.99 -7.96
C ASN A 305 16.96 7.60 -9.38
N ILE A 306 15.68 7.40 -9.63
CA ILE A 306 15.14 6.87 -10.90
C ILE A 306 14.16 7.82 -11.58
N LYS A 307 13.71 8.87 -10.89
CA LYS A 307 12.85 9.91 -11.46
C LYS A 307 13.64 10.84 -12.39
N LEU A 308 12.92 11.59 -13.22
CA LEU A 308 13.52 12.69 -13.99
C LEU A 308 14.09 13.75 -13.02
N THR A 309 15.27 14.28 -13.32
CA THR A 309 15.97 15.28 -12.49
C THR A 309 15.12 16.52 -12.23
N THR A 310 14.27 16.89 -13.20
CA THR A 310 13.40 18.06 -13.13
C THR A 310 12.04 17.77 -12.46
N ALA A 311 11.69 16.49 -12.24
CA ALA A 311 10.42 16.13 -11.63
C ALA A 311 10.53 16.10 -10.11
N GLU A 312 9.55 16.68 -9.43
CA GLU A 312 9.38 16.54 -7.98
C GLU A 312 8.23 15.60 -7.68
N THR A 313 8.44 14.64 -6.79
CA THR A 313 7.44 13.66 -6.38
C THR A 313 6.82 14.10 -5.06
N ILE A 314 5.49 14.23 -5.05
CA ILE A 314 4.71 14.63 -3.88
C ILE A 314 3.73 13.51 -3.55
N ILE A 315 3.86 12.95 -2.35
CA ILE A 315 2.94 11.88 -1.90
C ILE A 315 1.83 12.51 -1.08
N ASN A 316 0.63 12.48 -1.63
CA ASN A 316 -0.58 13.01 -1.03
C ASN A 316 -1.43 11.90 -0.41
N ASP A 317 -2.23 12.29 0.57
CA ASP A 317 -3.22 11.41 1.17
C ASP A 317 -4.47 11.32 0.28
N PRO A 318 -5.09 10.13 0.15
CA PRO A 318 -6.34 9.98 -0.57
C PRO A 318 -7.50 10.63 0.20
N VAL A 319 -8.52 11.04 -0.53
CA VAL A 319 -9.79 11.47 0.06
C VAL A 319 -10.73 10.27 0.12
N TYR A 320 -11.03 9.80 1.32
CA TYR A 320 -11.97 8.71 1.51
C TYR A 320 -13.41 9.18 1.33
N VAL A 321 -14.18 8.46 0.52
CA VAL A 321 -15.62 8.68 0.35
C VAL A 321 -16.39 7.47 0.79
N THR A 322 -17.39 7.70 1.63
CA THR A 322 -18.26 6.63 2.14
C THR A 322 -19.26 6.24 1.08
N VAL A 323 -19.40 4.93 0.86
CA VAL A 323 -20.43 4.33 0.02
C VAL A 323 -21.43 3.63 0.95
N ASP A 324 -22.69 4.03 0.86
CA ASP A 324 -23.80 3.46 1.60
C ASP A 324 -24.98 3.18 0.68
N VAL A 325 -25.96 2.43 1.18
CA VAL A 325 -27.20 2.20 0.44
C VAL A 325 -28.07 3.44 0.52
N GLY A 326 -28.54 3.96 -0.62
CA GLY A 326 -29.37 5.15 -0.62
C GLY A 326 -30.33 5.23 -1.78
N VAL A 327 -31.57 5.65 -1.51
CA VAL A 327 -32.60 5.94 -2.50
C VAL A 327 -33.17 7.33 -2.24
N ARG A 328 -33.13 8.18 -3.26
CA ARG A 328 -33.66 9.54 -3.21
C ARG A 328 -35.10 9.60 -3.68
N ALA A 329 -35.95 10.32 -2.95
CA ALA A 329 -37.28 10.67 -3.41
C ALA A 329 -37.23 11.80 -4.44
N PRO A 330 -38.16 11.83 -5.42
CA PRO A 330 -38.26 12.95 -6.36
C PRO A 330 -38.44 14.29 -5.63
N GLY A 331 -37.57 15.27 -5.96
CA GLY A 331 -37.60 16.61 -5.37
C GLY A 331 -36.98 16.77 -3.98
N GLU A 332 -36.46 15.70 -3.39
CA GLU A 332 -35.81 15.72 -2.08
C GLU A 332 -34.39 16.27 -2.17
N SER A 333 -33.97 17.03 -1.17
CA SER A 333 -32.57 17.45 -1.03
C SER A 333 -31.68 16.29 -0.64
N LEU A 334 -30.43 16.27 -1.14
CA LEU A 334 -29.46 15.25 -0.77
C LEU A 334 -29.03 15.42 0.68
N ALA A 335 -29.07 14.34 1.46
CA ALA A 335 -28.54 14.29 2.81
C ALA A 335 -28.05 12.88 3.17
N PRO A 336 -27.04 12.74 4.03
CA PRO A 336 -26.56 11.43 4.49
C PRO A 336 -27.65 10.57 5.16
N SER A 337 -28.63 11.18 5.82
CA SER A 337 -29.74 10.50 6.48
C SER A 337 -30.63 9.67 5.52
N ILE A 338 -30.54 9.89 4.21
CA ILE A 338 -31.21 9.07 3.19
C ILE A 338 -30.82 7.59 3.29
N SER A 339 -29.62 7.33 3.77
CA SER A 339 -29.14 5.95 3.95
C SER A 339 -29.82 5.17 5.07
N ASP A 340 -30.34 5.87 6.10
CA ASP A 340 -30.79 5.22 7.34
C ASP A 340 -31.98 4.28 7.12
N ASN A 341 -32.90 4.65 6.22
CA ASN A 341 -34.10 3.86 5.90
C ASN A 341 -34.00 3.12 4.57
N SER A 342 -32.82 3.12 3.94
CA SER A 342 -32.58 2.47 2.65
C SER A 342 -32.01 1.07 2.86
N TYR A 343 -32.42 0.13 2.01
CA TYR A 343 -31.90 -1.25 2.04
C TYR A 343 -31.94 -1.88 0.64
N ILE A 344 -31.07 -2.85 0.42
CA ILE A 344 -31.06 -3.68 -0.78
C ILE A 344 -31.99 -4.86 -0.56
N GLU A 345 -33.00 -4.98 -1.40
CA GLU A 345 -33.92 -6.11 -1.40
C GLU A 345 -33.52 -7.11 -2.49
N ILE A 346 -33.25 -8.32 -2.08
CA ILE A 346 -32.95 -9.45 -2.95
C ILE A 346 -34.17 -10.33 -3.03
N THR A 347 -34.75 -10.48 -4.20
CA THR A 347 -35.87 -11.42 -4.41
C THR A 347 -35.33 -12.79 -4.69
N ARG A 348 -35.77 -13.77 -3.90
CA ARG A 348 -35.35 -15.15 -4.02
C ARG A 348 -36.44 -15.96 -4.74
N ASP A 349 -36.00 -16.89 -5.61
CA ASP A 349 -36.89 -17.87 -6.19
C ASP A 349 -37.56 -18.73 -5.09
N VAL A 350 -38.85 -18.94 -5.23
CA VAL A 350 -39.66 -19.76 -4.29
C VAL A 350 -39.15 -21.21 -4.24
N THR A 351 -38.64 -21.73 -5.35
CA THR A 351 -38.14 -23.11 -5.48
C THR A 351 -36.66 -23.25 -5.04
N ALA A 352 -35.97 -22.14 -4.77
CA ALA A 352 -34.55 -22.18 -4.42
C ALA A 352 -34.34 -22.92 -3.07
N LYS A 353 -33.42 -23.87 -3.07
CA LYS A 353 -33.06 -24.63 -1.85
C LYS A 353 -32.09 -23.84 -0.93
N ARG A 354 -31.46 -22.77 -1.42
CA ARG A 354 -30.47 -22.03 -0.69
C ARG A 354 -31.07 -21.19 0.44
N ASN A 355 -30.44 -21.18 1.61
CA ASN A 355 -30.91 -20.43 2.76
C ASN A 355 -30.83 -18.93 2.52
N PRO A 356 -31.86 -18.12 2.84
CA PRO A 356 -31.83 -16.65 2.75
C PRO A 356 -30.63 -16.00 3.45
N GLN A 357 -30.19 -16.52 4.58
CA GLN A 357 -29.03 -16.00 5.31
C GLN A 357 -27.72 -16.21 4.55
N THR A 358 -27.59 -17.33 3.83
CA THR A 358 -26.43 -17.61 2.98
C THR A 358 -26.37 -16.61 1.80
N ILE A 359 -27.52 -16.33 1.16
CA ILE A 359 -27.60 -15.33 0.09
C ILE A 359 -27.23 -13.96 0.63
N LYS A 360 -27.77 -13.55 1.78
CA LYS A 360 -27.44 -12.28 2.43
C LYS A 360 -25.93 -12.14 2.69
N GLN A 361 -25.31 -13.20 3.20
CA GLN A 361 -23.87 -13.19 3.48
C GLN A 361 -23.04 -13.13 2.21
N GLN A 362 -23.43 -13.83 1.14
CA GLN A 362 -22.76 -13.78 -0.16
C GLN A 362 -22.86 -12.39 -0.81
N VAL A 363 -24.04 -11.75 -0.74
CA VAL A 363 -24.21 -10.38 -1.22
C VAL A 363 -23.31 -9.41 -0.46
N TYR A 364 -23.29 -9.52 0.86
CA TYR A 364 -22.38 -8.69 1.68
C TYR A 364 -20.92 -8.93 1.31
N GLU A 365 -20.51 -10.18 1.07
CA GLU A 365 -19.12 -10.50 0.70
C GLU A 365 -18.76 -9.94 -0.68
N ILE A 366 -19.68 -9.91 -1.66
CA ILE A 366 -19.49 -9.26 -2.95
C ILE A 366 -19.14 -7.77 -2.76
N PHE A 367 -19.92 -7.06 -1.94
CA PHE A 367 -19.63 -5.65 -1.65
C PHE A 367 -18.29 -5.48 -0.91
N ARG A 368 -18.04 -6.31 0.10
CA ARG A 368 -16.81 -6.27 0.89
C ARG A 368 -15.58 -6.46 0.01
N GLN A 369 -15.61 -7.43 -0.90
CA GLN A 369 -14.53 -7.69 -1.84
C GLN A 369 -14.37 -6.56 -2.86
N TYR A 370 -15.47 -6.04 -3.38
CA TYR A 370 -15.43 -4.96 -4.37
C TYR A 370 -14.77 -3.69 -3.80
N PHE A 371 -15.09 -3.31 -2.57
CA PHE A 371 -14.57 -2.13 -1.90
C PHE A 371 -13.36 -2.40 -0.99
N ALA A 372 -12.68 -3.52 -1.17
CA ALA A 372 -11.47 -3.80 -0.41
C ALA A 372 -10.34 -2.82 -0.76
N THR A 373 -9.54 -2.44 0.23
CA THR A 373 -8.40 -1.51 0.04
C THR A 373 -7.30 -2.09 -0.85
N THR A 374 -7.32 -3.40 -1.07
CA THR A 374 -6.37 -4.10 -1.96
C THR A 374 -6.75 -4.01 -3.43
N ASN A 375 -7.94 -3.50 -3.75
CA ASN A 375 -8.40 -3.29 -5.11
C ASN A 375 -8.02 -1.89 -5.59
N ASP A 376 -7.76 -1.75 -6.89
CA ASP A 376 -7.43 -0.47 -7.53
C ASP A 376 -8.67 0.43 -7.70
N ASN A 377 -9.32 0.73 -6.57
CA ASN A 377 -10.54 1.55 -6.58
C ASN A 377 -10.27 3.05 -6.46
N LEU A 378 -9.02 3.47 -6.24
CA LEU A 378 -8.65 4.87 -6.19
C LEU A 378 -8.80 5.51 -7.59
N GLY A 379 -9.70 6.47 -7.68
CA GLY A 379 -9.98 7.14 -8.95
C GLY A 379 -10.55 6.23 -10.05
N SER A 380 -11.17 5.11 -9.68
CA SER A 380 -11.74 4.15 -10.62
C SER A 380 -13.24 4.37 -10.87
N LEU A 381 -13.74 3.69 -11.88
CA LEU A 381 -15.17 3.60 -12.16
C LEU A 381 -15.80 2.63 -11.14
N ILE A 382 -16.74 3.11 -10.34
CA ILE A 382 -17.60 2.24 -9.53
C ILE A 382 -18.68 1.69 -10.44
N SER A 383 -18.60 0.41 -10.77
CA SER A 383 -19.60 -0.24 -11.62
C SER A 383 -20.67 -0.93 -10.77
N LEU A 384 -21.77 -0.21 -10.52
CA LEU A 384 -22.94 -0.76 -9.83
C LEU A 384 -23.62 -1.83 -10.67
N THR A 385 -23.52 -1.73 -11.99
CA THR A 385 -23.99 -2.73 -12.95
C THR A 385 -23.28 -4.07 -12.73
N ASN A 386 -21.94 -4.06 -12.59
CA ASN A 386 -21.19 -5.29 -12.33
C ASN A 386 -21.53 -5.91 -10.97
N ILE A 387 -21.73 -5.09 -9.95
CA ILE A 387 -22.15 -5.55 -8.62
C ILE A 387 -23.52 -6.20 -8.72
N SER A 388 -24.50 -5.54 -9.37
CA SER A 388 -25.85 -6.09 -9.61
C SER A 388 -25.79 -7.43 -10.34
N ASN A 389 -25.01 -7.52 -11.42
CA ASN A 389 -24.86 -8.76 -12.20
C ASN A 389 -24.23 -9.87 -11.37
N SER A 390 -23.25 -9.56 -10.52
CA SER A 390 -22.64 -10.53 -9.62
C SER A 390 -23.63 -11.09 -8.59
N ILE A 391 -24.57 -10.24 -8.12
CA ILE A 391 -25.61 -10.65 -7.20
C ILE A 391 -26.66 -11.48 -7.93
N LEU A 392 -27.10 -11.09 -9.12
CA LEU A 392 -28.05 -11.83 -9.95
C LEU A 392 -27.51 -13.21 -10.39
N ALA A 393 -26.18 -13.36 -10.47
CA ALA A 393 -25.54 -14.65 -10.76
C ALA A 393 -25.55 -15.62 -9.58
N LEU A 394 -25.94 -15.18 -8.38
CA LEU A 394 -26.07 -16.07 -7.22
C LEU A 394 -27.25 -17.02 -7.41
N GLU A 395 -27.05 -18.29 -7.09
CA GLU A 395 -28.08 -19.32 -7.20
C GLU A 395 -29.31 -18.98 -6.37
N GLY A 396 -30.48 -18.93 -7.02
CA GLY A 396 -31.75 -18.66 -6.39
C GLY A 396 -32.09 -17.18 -6.23
N VAL A 397 -31.32 -16.26 -6.80
CA VAL A 397 -31.65 -14.84 -6.88
C VAL A 397 -32.35 -14.56 -8.21
N THR A 398 -33.51 -13.92 -8.17
CA THR A 398 -34.30 -13.57 -9.36
C THR A 398 -34.30 -12.08 -9.65
N ASP A 399 -34.21 -11.24 -8.61
CA ASP A 399 -34.23 -9.78 -8.78
C ASP A 399 -33.48 -9.09 -7.65
N VAL A 400 -33.01 -7.88 -7.95
CA VAL A 400 -32.28 -7.00 -7.01
C VAL A 400 -32.82 -5.59 -7.16
N ASN A 401 -33.30 -5.02 -6.06
CA ASN A 401 -33.80 -3.65 -6.03
C ASN A 401 -33.30 -2.93 -4.78
N THR A 402 -33.10 -1.64 -4.86
CA THR A 402 -32.81 -0.83 -3.68
C THR A 402 -34.10 -0.10 -3.28
N LYS A 403 -34.49 -0.20 -2.02
CA LYS A 403 -35.72 0.36 -1.48
C LYS A 403 -35.43 1.28 -0.30
N ARG A 404 -36.29 2.27 -0.14
CA ARG A 404 -36.37 3.13 1.05
C ARG A 404 -37.81 3.24 1.48
N VAL A 405 -38.09 3.08 2.78
CA VAL A 405 -39.45 3.24 3.34
C VAL A 405 -39.45 4.45 4.26
N GLU A 406 -40.31 5.43 3.94
CA GLU A 406 -40.45 6.62 4.73
C GLU A 406 -41.91 7.06 4.76
N ASN A 407 -42.46 7.33 5.96
CA ASN A 407 -43.85 7.76 6.17
C ASN A 407 -44.90 6.87 5.46
N GLY A 408 -44.63 5.57 5.40
CA GLY A 408 -45.51 4.59 4.74
C GLY A 408 -45.42 4.57 3.22
N ILE A 409 -44.56 5.37 2.62
CA ILE A 409 -44.25 5.39 1.18
C ILE A 409 -43.01 4.57 0.93
N THR A 410 -43.04 3.69 -0.08
CA THR A 410 -41.87 2.93 -0.52
C THR A 410 -41.32 3.52 -1.82
N TYR A 411 -40.10 4.00 -1.78
CA TYR A 411 -39.35 4.43 -2.95
C TYR A 411 -38.49 3.26 -3.44
N VAL A 412 -38.49 2.99 -4.73
CA VAL A 412 -37.78 1.87 -5.34
C VAL A 412 -36.85 2.37 -6.44
N ALA A 413 -35.59 1.99 -6.36
CA ALA A 413 -34.62 2.12 -7.42
C ALA A 413 -34.29 0.73 -7.97
N PRO A 414 -34.41 0.48 -9.28
CA PRO A 414 -34.06 -0.81 -9.87
C PRO A 414 -32.55 -1.04 -9.75
N GLY A 415 -32.17 -2.28 -9.43
CA GLY A 415 -30.77 -2.64 -9.20
C GLY A 415 -30.22 -2.08 -7.89
N ILE A 416 -28.92 -1.80 -7.90
CA ILE A 416 -28.19 -1.23 -6.76
C ILE A 416 -28.19 0.30 -6.88
N SER A 417 -28.65 0.97 -5.84
CA SER A 417 -28.53 2.41 -5.67
C SER A 417 -27.73 2.73 -4.42
N VAL A 418 -26.75 3.61 -4.57
CA VAL A 418 -25.80 3.97 -3.50
C VAL A 418 -25.84 5.48 -3.22
N LEU A 419 -25.58 5.81 -1.97
CA LEU A 419 -25.28 7.15 -1.50
C LEU A 419 -23.77 7.23 -1.31
N ILE A 420 -23.14 8.21 -1.95
CA ILE A 420 -21.71 8.50 -1.82
C ILE A 420 -21.55 9.87 -1.20
N TYR A 421 -20.75 9.97 -0.15
CA TYR A 421 -20.48 11.24 0.55
C TYR A 421 -19.13 11.24 1.23
N ASN A 422 -18.60 12.45 1.49
CA ASN A 422 -17.40 12.62 2.28
C ASN A 422 -17.77 12.61 3.77
N PRO A 423 -17.28 11.69 4.59
CA PRO A 423 -17.66 11.60 6.01
C PRO A 423 -17.11 12.74 6.89
N VAL A 424 -16.07 13.42 6.44
CA VAL A 424 -15.51 14.60 7.14
C VAL A 424 -16.34 15.83 6.84
N TYR A 425 -16.83 15.94 5.61
CA TYR A 425 -17.70 17.02 5.13
C TYR A 425 -18.97 16.43 4.53
N PRO A 426 -19.89 15.92 5.37
CA PRO A 426 -21.00 15.08 4.91
C PRO A 426 -22.05 15.80 4.05
N TYR A 427 -21.98 17.11 3.95
CA TYR A 427 -22.86 17.91 3.09
C TYR A 427 -22.18 18.36 1.79
N ASP A 428 -20.88 18.12 1.66
CA ASP A 428 -20.14 18.42 0.46
C ASP A 428 -20.08 17.16 -0.42
N ASP A 429 -20.36 17.33 -1.71
CA ASP A 429 -20.14 16.31 -2.72
C ASP A 429 -20.99 15.02 -2.50
N ILE A 430 -22.25 15.20 -2.08
CA ILE A 430 -23.19 14.10 -1.87
C ILE A 430 -23.79 13.69 -3.21
N GLN A 431 -23.79 12.39 -3.47
CA GLN A 431 -24.38 11.83 -4.68
C GLN A 431 -25.18 10.57 -4.36
N VAL A 432 -26.42 10.50 -4.90
CA VAL A 432 -27.21 9.27 -4.94
C VAL A 432 -27.35 8.83 -6.38
N THR A 433 -26.92 7.61 -6.68
CA THR A 433 -26.94 7.09 -8.04
C THR A 433 -27.20 5.59 -8.08
N SER A 434 -27.94 5.16 -9.10
CA SER A 434 -28.07 3.76 -9.51
C SER A 434 -27.27 3.45 -10.79
N GLN A 435 -26.53 4.44 -11.32
CA GLN A 435 -25.69 4.31 -12.50
C GLN A 435 -24.22 4.20 -12.10
N ASP A 436 -23.42 3.63 -12.98
CA ASP A 436 -21.99 3.58 -12.83
C ASP A 436 -21.39 4.99 -12.68
N ILE A 437 -20.47 5.18 -11.74
CA ILE A 437 -19.91 6.48 -11.40
C ILE A 437 -18.38 6.50 -11.49
N GLN A 438 -17.83 7.46 -12.22
CA GLN A 438 -16.40 7.72 -12.27
C GLN A 438 -15.98 8.62 -11.10
N LEU A 439 -15.11 8.12 -10.22
CA LEU A 439 -14.52 8.93 -9.16
C LEU A 439 -13.33 9.75 -9.67
N PRO A 440 -13.08 10.93 -9.10
CA PRO A 440 -11.82 11.64 -9.27
C PRO A 440 -10.64 10.80 -8.80
N TYR A 441 -9.48 10.96 -9.44
CA TYR A 441 -8.28 10.16 -9.21
C TYR A 441 -7.75 10.16 -7.76
N PHE A 442 -8.13 11.11 -6.95
CA PHE A 442 -7.72 11.24 -5.54
C PHE A 442 -8.75 10.70 -4.53
N LYS A 443 -9.93 10.24 -5.00
CA LYS A 443 -10.99 9.70 -4.14
C LYS A 443 -10.96 8.19 -4.08
N PHE A 444 -11.05 7.64 -2.87
CA PHE A 444 -11.15 6.22 -2.62
C PHE A 444 -12.48 5.86 -1.96
N PRO A 445 -13.30 5.00 -2.58
CA PRO A 445 -14.58 4.58 -2.02
C PRO A 445 -14.39 3.46 -0.99
N PHE A 446 -15.11 3.52 0.12
CA PHE A 446 -15.18 2.45 1.09
C PHE A 446 -16.62 2.31 1.63
N LEU A 447 -16.97 1.11 2.08
CA LEU A 447 -18.29 0.86 2.63
C LEU A 447 -18.47 1.55 3.98
N ASN A 448 -19.63 2.20 4.16
CA ASN A 448 -20.02 2.76 5.43
C ASN A 448 -20.18 1.63 6.45
N ASN A 449 -19.51 1.74 7.56
CA ASN A 449 -19.44 0.75 8.64
C ASN A 449 -19.89 -0.65 8.19
N LEU A 450 -18.93 -1.53 7.93
CA LEU A 450 -19.19 -2.86 7.32
C LEU A 450 -20.33 -3.66 7.99
N LEU A 451 -20.53 -3.50 9.31
CA LEU A 451 -21.59 -4.16 10.07
C LEU A 451 -22.96 -3.56 9.76
N ASP A 452 -23.04 -2.23 9.68
CA ASP A 452 -24.30 -1.54 9.36
C ASP A 452 -24.73 -1.82 7.93
N PHE A 453 -23.77 -1.85 6.99
CA PHE A 453 -24.06 -2.20 5.60
C PHE A 453 -24.66 -3.60 5.48
N ALA A 454 -24.15 -4.59 6.23
CA ALA A 454 -24.69 -5.93 6.25
C ALA A 454 -26.15 -5.97 6.73
N SER A 455 -26.55 -5.09 7.64
CA SER A 455 -27.93 -4.99 8.13
C SER A 455 -28.91 -4.47 7.07
N LYS A 456 -28.41 -3.72 6.09
CA LYS A 456 -29.20 -3.14 4.99
C LYS A 456 -29.46 -4.10 3.84
N VAL A 457 -29.02 -5.35 3.91
CA VAL A 457 -29.35 -6.38 2.91
C VAL A 457 -30.50 -7.23 3.43
N ARG A 458 -31.60 -7.29 2.68
CA ARG A 458 -32.81 -8.07 2.99
C ARG A 458 -33.09 -9.05 1.88
N VAL A 459 -33.38 -10.30 2.24
CA VAL A 459 -33.77 -11.36 1.29
C VAL A 459 -35.24 -11.68 1.49
N VAL A 460 -36.01 -11.54 0.42
CA VAL A 460 -37.45 -11.74 0.42
C VAL A 460 -37.81 -12.91 -0.51
N THR A 461 -38.67 -13.80 -0.05
CA THR A 461 -39.23 -14.86 -0.88
C THR A 461 -40.69 -14.49 -1.19
N PRO A 462 -41.07 -14.30 -2.46
CA PRO A 462 -42.45 -14.00 -2.81
C PRO A 462 -43.38 -15.10 -2.33
N SER A 463 -44.55 -14.72 -1.81
CA SER A 463 -45.59 -15.73 -1.52
C SER A 463 -46.24 -16.18 -2.81
N ILE A 464 -46.60 -17.46 -2.89
CA ILE A 464 -47.29 -18.05 -4.07
C ILE A 464 -48.58 -17.28 -4.41
N GLN A 465 -49.21 -16.64 -3.43
CA GLN A 465 -50.39 -15.78 -3.65
C GLN A 465 -50.11 -14.48 -4.40
N THR A 466 -48.90 -13.96 -4.37
CA THR A 466 -48.51 -12.76 -5.11
C THR A 466 -48.24 -13.04 -6.59
N LEU A 467 -47.79 -14.27 -6.91
CA LEU A 467 -47.55 -14.70 -8.29
C LEU A 467 -48.85 -14.99 -9.06
N GLN A 468 -49.95 -15.34 -8.36
CA GLN A 468 -51.26 -15.56 -8.99
C GLN A 468 -52.01 -14.26 -9.35
N LYS A 469 -51.54 -13.09 -8.93
CA LYS A 469 -52.19 -11.80 -9.26
C LYS A 469 -51.65 -11.14 -10.53
N GLU A 470 -50.59 -11.66 -11.12
CA GLU A 470 -50.01 -11.15 -12.35
C GLU A 470 -50.39 -11.95 -13.63
N TYR A 471 -51.32 -12.94 -13.51
CA TYR A 471 -51.89 -13.67 -14.65
C TYR A 471 -53.35 -13.38 -14.84
#